data_17908948eaf9c43f3586874358357d37
#
_entry.id   17908948eaf9c43f3586874358357d37
#
_cell.length_a   1.000
_cell.length_b   1.000
_cell.length_c   1.000
_cell.angle_alpha   90.00
_cell.angle_beta   90.00
_cell.angle_gamma   90.00
#
_symmetry.space_group_name_H-M   'P 1'
#
loop_
_entity.id
_entity.type
_entity.pdbx_description
1 polymer ?
#
loop_
_entity_poly.entity_id
_entity_poly.type
_entity_poly.pdbx_seq_one_letter_code
_entity_poly.pdbx_strand_id
1 'polypeptide(L)'
;MSTENSKVIDLNVKKEDRILDFSDFQKQEIKFDIEKLQEAYHQIVKIKKFEDAGVTHFGAISLTQIPGDPDSIKGNKARGVYWTKPDKSGKEVSRDEMIDESSYSEFIKDYENTYFKEVYDILSKKYKLGRVRILLKEPRSTLSWHRDPEPRLHIPCLLYTSDAA
;
A
#
# COMPACT_ATOMS: atom_id res chain seq x y z
N MET A 1 11.54 17.96 26.33
CA MET A 1 10.64 16.97 25.68
C MET A 1 9.93 17.70 24.55
N SER A 2 10.49 17.67 23.36
CA SER A 2 9.90 18.29 22.18
C SER A 2 8.90 17.31 21.56
N THR A 3 7.64 17.65 21.62
CA THR A 3 6.59 17.01 20.83
C THR A 3 6.82 17.38 19.37
N GLU A 4 7.51 16.51 18.63
CA GLU A 4 7.58 16.64 17.19
C GLU A 4 6.18 16.40 16.62
N ASN A 5 5.62 17.49 16.11
CA ASN A 5 4.40 17.48 15.32
C ASN A 5 4.58 16.56 14.12
N SER A 6 3.85 15.46 14.09
CA SER A 6 3.68 14.70 12.85
C SER A 6 3.03 15.64 11.84
N LYS A 7 3.79 16.11 10.87
CA LYS A 7 3.27 16.91 9.76
C LYS A 7 2.24 16.07 9.02
N VAL A 8 0.97 16.40 9.20
CA VAL A 8 -0.10 15.87 8.36
C VAL A 8 0.11 16.47 6.98
N ILE A 9 0.36 15.62 5.98
CA ILE A 9 0.44 16.10 4.60
C ILE A 9 -0.95 16.57 4.20
N ASP A 10 -1.08 17.86 3.94
CA ASP A 10 -2.35 18.43 3.43
C ASP A 10 -2.56 17.92 2.00
N LEU A 11 -3.54 17.05 1.84
CA LEU A 11 -3.91 16.48 0.54
C LEU A 11 -4.53 17.52 -0.43
N ASN A 12 -4.89 18.70 0.08
CA ASN A 12 -5.40 19.80 -0.75
C ASN A 12 -4.28 20.62 -1.42
N VAL A 13 -3.03 20.43 -0.99
CA VAL A 13 -1.87 21.06 -1.64
C VAL A 13 -1.67 20.46 -3.02
N LYS A 14 -1.52 21.33 -4.04
CA LYS A 14 -1.24 20.88 -5.41
C LYS A 14 -0.03 19.97 -5.44
N LYS A 15 -0.07 18.95 -6.29
CA LYS A 15 0.98 17.92 -6.41
C LYS A 15 2.39 18.53 -6.58
N GLU A 16 2.49 19.61 -7.35
CA GLU A 16 3.75 20.31 -7.63
C GLU A 16 4.36 20.97 -6.39
N ASP A 17 3.52 21.33 -5.41
CA ASP A 17 3.93 22.02 -4.19
C ASP A 17 4.23 21.07 -3.04
N ARG A 18 4.03 19.75 -3.24
CA ARG A 18 4.35 18.72 -2.23
C ARG A 18 5.84 18.37 -2.29
N ILE A 19 6.64 19.07 -1.55
CA ILE A 19 8.05 18.71 -1.33
C ILE A 19 8.08 17.67 -0.22
N LEU A 20 8.40 16.43 -0.55
CA LEU A 20 8.75 15.42 0.46
C LEU A 20 10.20 15.67 0.87
N ASP A 21 10.37 16.11 2.09
CA ASP A 21 11.69 16.09 2.72
C ASP A 21 12.02 14.63 3.08
N PHE A 22 13.20 14.16 2.71
CA PHE A 22 13.68 12.83 3.09
C PHE A 22 13.84 12.64 4.61
N SER A 23 13.78 13.72 5.39
CA SER A 23 13.67 13.67 6.85
C SER A 23 12.32 13.11 7.35
N ASP A 24 11.34 12.97 6.47
CA ASP A 24 10.00 12.50 6.84
C ASP A 24 9.87 10.96 6.92
N PHE A 25 10.95 10.21 6.64
CA PHE A 25 10.97 8.77 6.88
C PHE A 25 11.13 8.47 8.36
N GLN A 26 10.09 7.92 8.98
CA GLN A 26 10.08 7.61 10.40
C GLN A 26 9.88 6.13 10.64
N LYS A 27 10.78 5.54 11.44
CA LYS A 27 10.55 4.22 12.00
C LYS A 27 9.54 4.33 13.13
N GLN A 28 8.42 3.62 13.00
CA GLN A 28 7.42 3.58 14.05
C GLN A 28 7.85 2.65 15.19
N GLU A 29 7.46 3.00 16.42
CA GLU A 29 7.76 2.19 17.61
C GLU A 29 6.84 0.96 17.75
N ILE A 30 5.71 0.96 17.04
CA ILE A 30 4.77 -0.16 17.04
C ILE A 30 5.49 -1.39 16.45
N LYS A 31 5.46 -2.48 17.21
CA LYS A 31 6.02 -3.76 16.79
C LYS A 31 4.91 -4.78 16.63
N PHE A 32 5.03 -5.56 15.59
CA PHE A 32 4.13 -6.68 15.32
C PHE A 32 4.90 -8.00 15.38
N ASP A 33 4.19 -9.06 15.70
CA ASP A 33 4.72 -10.41 15.73
C ASP A 33 4.93 -10.91 14.30
N ILE A 34 6.19 -11.11 13.93
CA ILE A 34 6.58 -11.49 12.56
C ILE A 34 6.11 -12.90 12.22
N GLU A 35 6.15 -13.84 13.18
CA GLU A 35 5.71 -15.22 12.96
C GLU A 35 4.21 -15.27 12.68
N LYS A 36 3.41 -14.52 13.43
CA LYS A 36 1.97 -14.38 13.18
C LYS A 36 1.67 -13.68 11.85
N LEU A 37 2.46 -12.68 11.45
CA LEU A 37 2.31 -12.06 10.13
C LEU A 37 2.59 -13.05 9.00
N GLN A 38 3.62 -13.87 9.14
CA GLN A 38 3.96 -14.92 8.16
C GLN A 38 2.88 -15.99 8.10
N GLU A 39 2.36 -16.42 9.26
CA GLU A 39 1.25 -17.37 9.31
C GLU A 39 0.00 -16.79 8.63
N ALA A 40 -0.39 -15.57 8.95
CA ALA A 40 -1.52 -14.89 8.31
C ALA A 40 -1.31 -14.74 6.79
N TYR A 41 -0.09 -14.43 6.34
CA TYR A 41 0.25 -14.43 4.93
C TYR A 41 -0.01 -15.80 4.28
N HIS A 42 0.48 -16.89 4.89
CA HIS A 42 0.27 -18.24 4.37
C HIS A 42 -1.21 -18.67 4.38
N GLN A 43 -2.00 -18.19 5.32
CA GLN A 43 -3.44 -18.40 5.34
C GLN A 43 -4.12 -17.73 4.13
N ILE A 44 -3.77 -16.46 3.86
CA ILE A 44 -4.38 -15.69 2.77
C ILE A 44 -3.99 -16.22 1.39
N VAL A 45 -2.73 -16.55 1.15
CA VAL A 45 -2.29 -17.03 -0.17
C VAL A 45 -2.85 -18.40 -0.54
N LYS A 46 -3.38 -19.17 0.41
CA LYS A 46 -4.11 -20.41 0.14
C LYS A 46 -5.49 -20.17 -0.48
N ILE A 47 -6.11 -19.04 -0.17
CA ILE A 47 -7.49 -18.72 -0.59
C ILE A 47 -7.54 -17.63 -1.66
N LYS A 48 -6.49 -16.81 -1.78
CA LYS A 48 -6.45 -15.71 -2.75
C LYS A 48 -5.09 -15.68 -3.44
N LYS A 49 -5.13 -15.60 -4.77
CA LYS A 49 -3.93 -15.37 -5.59
C LYS A 49 -3.62 -13.89 -5.66
N PHE A 50 -2.35 -13.56 -5.84
CA PHE A 50 -1.95 -12.20 -6.14
C PHE A 50 -2.56 -11.73 -7.46
N GLU A 51 -3.12 -10.53 -7.43
CA GLU A 51 -3.56 -9.86 -8.63
C GLU A 51 -2.33 -9.38 -9.41
N ASP A 52 -2.21 -9.87 -10.62
CA ASP A 52 -1.18 -9.47 -11.58
C ASP A 52 -1.86 -8.64 -12.68
N ALA A 53 -1.36 -7.45 -12.93
CA ALA A 53 -1.85 -6.61 -14.01
C ALA A 53 -1.04 -6.76 -15.30
N GLY A 54 -0.39 -7.91 -15.50
CA GLY A 54 0.40 -8.18 -16.69
C GLY A 54 1.71 -7.38 -16.80
N VAL A 55 2.05 -6.63 -15.76
CA VAL A 55 3.34 -5.94 -15.63
C VAL A 55 4.15 -6.66 -14.58
N THR A 56 5.06 -7.43 -15.03
CA THR A 56 5.91 -8.36 -14.32
C THR A 56 6.48 -7.87 -13.00
N HIS A 57 6.69 -8.78 -12.08
CA HIS A 57 7.47 -8.64 -10.85
C HIS A 57 6.79 -7.92 -9.68
N PHE A 58 5.49 -7.64 -9.76
CA PHE A 58 4.75 -7.01 -8.69
C PHE A 58 3.31 -7.51 -8.60
N GLY A 59 2.99 -8.22 -7.53
CA GLY A 59 1.64 -8.70 -7.22
C GLY A 59 1.05 -8.00 -6.00
N ALA A 60 -0.28 -7.95 -5.92
CA ALA A 60 -0.99 -7.40 -4.78
C ALA A 60 -2.17 -8.27 -4.36
N ILE A 61 -2.38 -8.39 -3.05
CA ILE A 61 -3.64 -8.86 -2.45
C ILE A 61 -4.17 -7.74 -1.58
N SER A 62 -5.35 -7.22 -1.90
CA SER A 62 -5.99 -6.19 -1.08
C SER A 62 -6.56 -6.80 0.19
N LEU A 63 -6.34 -6.15 1.33
CA LEU A 63 -6.95 -6.49 2.62
C LEU A 63 -8.15 -5.61 2.94
N THR A 64 -8.28 -4.48 2.24
CA THR A 64 -9.43 -3.59 2.32
C THR A 64 -10.05 -3.40 0.95
N GLN A 65 -11.33 -3.03 0.93
CA GLN A 65 -12.11 -2.78 -0.27
C GLN A 65 -12.93 -1.50 -0.16
N ILE A 66 -13.45 -1.04 -1.28
CA ILE A 66 -14.46 0.02 -1.30
C ILE A 66 -15.79 -0.61 -0.90
N PRO A 67 -16.51 -0.07 0.09
CA PRO A 67 -17.79 -0.60 0.52
C PRO A 67 -18.76 -0.74 -0.66
N GLY A 68 -19.31 -1.95 -0.82
CA GLY A 68 -20.26 -2.25 -1.91
C GLY A 68 -19.65 -2.44 -3.30
N ASP A 69 -18.33 -2.31 -3.48
CA ASP A 69 -17.64 -2.57 -4.76
C ASP A 69 -16.65 -3.75 -4.64
N PRO A 70 -17.10 -5.01 -4.87
CA PRO A 70 -16.22 -6.18 -4.82
C PRO A 70 -15.17 -6.21 -5.95
N ASP A 71 -15.34 -5.37 -6.99
CA ASP A 71 -14.36 -5.27 -8.07
C ASP A 71 -13.22 -4.29 -7.75
N SER A 72 -13.35 -3.52 -6.68
CA SER A 72 -12.30 -2.59 -6.21
C SER A 72 -10.97 -3.28 -5.87
N ILE A 73 -10.99 -4.60 -5.63
CA ILE A 73 -9.82 -5.40 -5.24
C ILE A 73 -9.23 -6.22 -6.39
N LYS A 74 -9.63 -5.98 -7.62
CA LYS A 74 -9.19 -6.75 -8.80
C LYS A 74 -8.24 -5.95 -9.70
N GLY A 75 -7.31 -6.65 -10.32
CA GLY A 75 -6.41 -6.12 -11.34
C GLY A 75 -5.70 -4.83 -10.94
N ASN A 76 -5.76 -3.81 -11.79
CA ASN A 76 -5.13 -2.52 -11.54
C ASN A 76 -5.68 -1.80 -10.29
N LYS A 77 -6.94 -2.01 -9.93
CA LYS A 77 -7.52 -1.45 -8.70
C LYS A 77 -6.86 -2.04 -7.46
N ALA A 78 -6.51 -3.32 -7.46
CA ALA A 78 -5.78 -3.95 -6.36
C ALA A 78 -4.33 -3.44 -6.26
N ARG A 79 -3.64 -3.31 -7.38
CA ARG A 79 -2.24 -2.86 -7.43
C ARG A 79 -2.07 -1.37 -7.23
N GLY A 80 -3.01 -0.59 -7.70
CA GLY A 80 -2.89 0.85 -7.85
C GLY A 80 -2.33 1.25 -9.22
N VAL A 81 -2.46 2.52 -9.52
CA VAL A 81 -1.97 3.11 -10.76
C VAL A 81 -1.13 4.34 -10.43
N TYR A 82 -0.15 4.63 -11.27
CA TYR A 82 0.59 5.89 -11.16
C TYR A 82 -0.31 7.07 -11.52
N TRP A 83 -0.03 8.21 -10.94
CA TRP A 83 -0.77 9.43 -11.21
C TRP A 83 -0.63 9.92 -12.65
N THR A 84 0.47 9.57 -13.28
CA THR A 84 0.75 9.92 -14.67
C THR A 84 0.83 8.68 -15.55
N LYS A 85 0.65 8.87 -16.83
CA LYS A 85 0.87 7.89 -17.89
C LYS A 85 1.50 8.60 -19.08
N PRO A 86 2.31 7.93 -19.91
CA PRO A 86 2.76 8.51 -21.17
C PRO A 86 1.57 8.65 -22.13
N ASP A 87 1.49 9.78 -22.81
CA ASP A 87 0.60 9.96 -23.97
C ASP A 87 1.20 9.34 -25.24
N LYS A 88 0.54 9.54 -26.38
CA LYS A 88 1.00 9.01 -27.68
C LYS A 88 2.35 9.56 -28.12
N SER A 89 2.79 10.69 -27.58
CA SER A 89 4.10 11.30 -27.88
C SER A 89 5.19 10.87 -26.90
N GLY A 90 4.83 10.08 -25.85
CA GLY A 90 5.73 9.70 -24.77
C GLY A 90 5.84 10.75 -23.65
N LYS A 91 5.06 11.83 -23.72
CA LYS A 91 5.02 12.85 -22.66
C LYS A 91 4.16 12.38 -21.52
N GLU A 92 4.66 12.55 -20.28
CA GLU A 92 3.90 12.25 -19.07
C GLU A 92 2.71 13.20 -18.89
N VAL A 93 1.52 12.64 -18.85
CA VAL A 93 0.27 13.37 -18.62
C VAL A 93 -0.49 12.76 -17.44
N SER A 94 -1.28 13.57 -16.76
CA SER A 94 -2.13 13.11 -15.67
C SER A 94 -3.13 12.06 -16.17
N ARG A 95 -3.49 11.12 -15.30
CA ARG A 95 -4.59 10.19 -15.57
C ARG A 95 -5.92 10.87 -15.29
N ASP A 96 -6.89 10.56 -16.14
CA ASP A 96 -8.27 11.07 -15.98
C ASP A 96 -8.98 10.35 -14.83
N GLU A 97 -8.65 9.07 -14.63
CA GLU A 97 -9.20 8.26 -13.55
C GLU A 97 -8.13 7.95 -12.52
N MET A 98 -8.35 8.44 -11.31
CA MET A 98 -7.50 8.18 -10.16
C MET A 98 -8.26 7.32 -9.15
N ILE A 99 -7.53 6.41 -8.52
CA ILE A 99 -8.07 5.63 -7.41
C ILE A 99 -7.94 6.47 -6.14
N ASP A 100 -9.06 6.76 -5.51
CA ASP A 100 -9.08 7.33 -4.17
C ASP A 100 -8.75 6.23 -3.15
N GLU A 101 -7.52 6.24 -2.67
CA GLU A 101 -7.04 5.25 -1.70
C GLU A 101 -7.80 5.34 -0.37
N SER A 102 -8.35 6.50 -0.01
CA SER A 102 -9.11 6.68 1.23
C SER A 102 -10.50 6.03 1.20
N SER A 103 -11.02 5.74 0.02
CA SER A 103 -12.31 5.06 -0.16
C SER A 103 -12.30 3.58 0.24
N TYR A 104 -11.11 2.97 0.36
CA TYR A 104 -10.94 1.57 0.76
C TYR A 104 -11.09 1.40 2.28
N SER A 105 -12.26 1.66 2.80
CA SER A 105 -12.51 1.76 4.24
C SER A 105 -13.05 0.48 4.90
N GLU A 106 -13.37 -0.54 4.11
CA GLU A 106 -13.91 -1.81 4.59
C GLU A 106 -12.84 -2.90 4.57
N PHE A 107 -12.58 -3.53 5.74
CA PHE A 107 -11.70 -4.70 5.79
C PHE A 107 -12.43 -5.91 5.22
N ILE A 108 -11.75 -6.72 4.39
CA ILE A 108 -12.36 -7.85 3.69
C ILE A 108 -12.69 -8.95 4.68
N LYS A 109 -13.96 -9.35 4.72
CA LYS A 109 -14.52 -10.30 5.67
C LYS A 109 -13.80 -11.65 5.70
N ASP A 110 -13.38 -12.14 4.54
CA ASP A 110 -12.70 -13.43 4.43
C ASP A 110 -11.36 -13.49 5.18
N TYR A 111 -10.81 -12.33 5.56
CA TYR A 111 -9.52 -12.22 6.26
C TYR A 111 -9.66 -11.77 7.71
N GLU A 112 -10.88 -11.62 8.24
CA GLU A 112 -11.14 -11.15 9.61
C GLU A 112 -10.55 -12.05 10.69
N ASN A 113 -10.40 -13.34 10.41
CA ASN A 113 -9.84 -14.32 11.34
C ASN A 113 -8.31 -14.46 11.22
N THR A 114 -7.64 -13.55 10.54
CA THR A 114 -6.19 -13.54 10.41
C THR A 114 -5.55 -12.47 11.28
N TYR A 115 -4.27 -12.61 11.59
CA TYR A 115 -3.52 -11.60 12.33
C TYR A 115 -3.46 -10.24 11.64
N PHE A 116 -3.67 -10.18 10.32
CA PHE A 116 -3.76 -8.90 9.61
C PHE A 116 -4.95 -8.06 10.07
N LYS A 117 -6.04 -8.66 10.51
CA LYS A 117 -7.18 -7.91 11.08
C LYS A 117 -6.79 -7.25 12.40
N GLU A 118 -6.07 -7.96 13.28
CA GLU A 118 -5.56 -7.41 14.53
C GLU A 118 -4.61 -6.23 14.27
N VAL A 119 -3.69 -6.40 13.32
CA VAL A 119 -2.77 -5.33 12.89
C VAL A 119 -3.54 -4.12 12.36
N TYR A 120 -4.54 -4.35 11.51
CA TYR A 120 -5.41 -3.30 10.98
C TYR A 120 -6.12 -2.54 12.11
N ASP A 121 -6.68 -3.24 13.10
CA ASP A 121 -7.40 -2.64 14.21
C ASP A 121 -6.49 -1.81 15.13
N ILE A 122 -5.26 -2.27 15.34
CA ILE A 122 -4.26 -1.51 16.10
C ILE A 122 -3.90 -0.22 15.37
N LEU A 123 -3.61 -0.31 14.07
CA LEU A 123 -3.21 0.83 13.26
C LEU A 123 -4.34 1.83 13.04
N SER A 124 -5.57 1.37 12.85
CA SER A 124 -6.74 2.23 12.64
C SER A 124 -7.08 3.11 13.84
N LYS A 125 -6.63 2.74 15.04
CA LYS A 125 -6.74 3.60 16.24
C LYS A 125 -5.81 4.82 16.20
N LYS A 126 -4.73 4.72 15.45
CA LYS A 126 -3.70 5.78 15.36
C LYS A 126 -3.74 6.55 14.04
N TYR A 127 -4.13 5.87 12.96
CA TYR A 127 -4.10 6.42 11.61
C TYR A 127 -5.45 6.25 10.91
N LYS A 128 -5.81 7.21 10.07
CA LYS A 128 -6.89 7.01 9.10
C LYS A 128 -6.35 6.14 7.98
N LEU A 129 -6.66 4.85 8.02
CA LEU A 129 -6.23 3.90 7.01
C LEU A 129 -7.13 4.01 5.78
N GLY A 130 -6.51 3.96 4.63
CA GLY A 130 -7.17 3.75 3.34
C GLY A 130 -6.90 2.33 2.84
N ARG A 131 -6.38 2.20 1.62
CA ARG A 131 -6.11 0.91 1.01
C ARG A 131 -4.95 0.19 1.69
N VAL A 132 -5.22 -0.98 2.26
CA VAL A 132 -4.24 -1.87 2.88
C VAL A 132 -4.03 -3.09 1.99
N ARG A 133 -2.77 -3.45 1.73
CA ARG A 133 -2.41 -4.52 0.79
C ARG A 133 -1.25 -5.36 1.29
N ILE A 134 -1.25 -6.63 0.88
CA ILE A 134 -0.04 -7.45 0.84
C ILE A 134 0.58 -7.23 -0.54
N LEU A 135 1.83 -6.82 -0.59
CA LEU A 135 2.56 -6.59 -1.82
C LEU A 135 3.66 -7.64 -1.97
N LEU A 136 3.67 -8.31 -3.12
CA LEU A 136 4.73 -9.20 -3.52
C LEU A 136 5.61 -8.49 -4.54
N LYS A 137 6.89 -8.41 -4.23
CA LYS A 137 7.92 -7.94 -5.15
C LYS A 137 8.90 -9.09 -5.39
N GLU A 138 9.12 -9.43 -6.64
CA GLU A 138 10.05 -10.49 -6.98
C GLU A 138 11.50 -10.10 -6.71
N PRO A 139 12.36 -11.06 -6.37
CA PRO A 139 13.80 -10.84 -6.21
C PRO A 139 14.41 -10.17 -7.44
N ARG A 140 15.38 -9.28 -7.22
CA ARG A 140 16.10 -8.56 -8.28
C ARG A 140 15.20 -7.69 -9.19
N SER A 141 13.99 -7.37 -8.73
CA SER A 141 13.11 -6.44 -9.42
C SER A 141 13.14 -5.07 -8.76
N THR A 142 12.90 -4.03 -9.52
CA THR A 142 12.73 -2.67 -9.01
C THR A 142 11.52 -2.03 -9.64
N LEU A 143 10.82 -1.21 -8.88
CA LEU A 143 9.82 -0.32 -9.44
C LEU A 143 10.54 0.85 -10.09
N SER A 144 9.93 1.42 -11.15
CA SER A 144 10.43 2.67 -11.73
C SER A 144 10.43 3.78 -10.67
N TRP A 145 11.25 4.80 -10.89
CA TRP A 145 11.21 5.99 -10.05
C TRP A 145 9.82 6.60 -10.11
N HIS A 146 9.21 6.75 -8.94
CA HIS A 146 7.87 7.31 -8.79
C HIS A 146 7.74 7.97 -7.43
N ARG A 147 6.69 8.72 -7.28
CA ARG A 147 6.28 9.33 -6.02
C ARG A 147 4.89 8.85 -5.68
N ASP A 148 4.74 8.35 -4.48
CA ASP A 148 3.42 8.09 -3.91
C ASP A 148 2.80 9.40 -3.44
N PRO A 149 1.53 9.64 -3.78
CA PRO A 149 0.86 10.88 -3.38
C PRO A 149 0.48 10.90 -1.91
N GLU A 150 0.16 9.73 -1.35
CA GLU A 150 -0.23 9.55 0.03
C GLU A 150 0.93 9.01 0.87
N PRO A 151 0.96 9.34 2.17
CA PRO A 151 1.88 8.69 3.11
C PRO A 151 1.70 7.17 3.08
N ARG A 152 2.81 6.44 3.14
CA ARG A 152 2.83 4.98 3.13
C ARG A 152 3.35 4.44 4.44
N LEU A 153 2.64 3.46 5.00
CA LEU A 153 3.12 2.67 6.13
C LEU A 153 3.53 1.30 5.62
N HIS A 154 4.79 0.93 5.80
CA HIS A 154 5.33 -0.35 5.38
C HIS A 154 5.61 -1.25 6.58
N ILE A 155 5.15 -2.51 6.49
CA ILE A 155 5.43 -3.56 7.47
C ILE A 155 6.14 -4.69 6.71
N PRO A 156 7.48 -4.75 6.71
CA PRO A 156 8.21 -5.84 6.08
C PRO A 156 8.03 -7.12 6.88
N CYS A 157 7.53 -8.20 6.27
CA CYS A 157 7.31 -9.47 6.95
C CYS A 157 8.08 -10.65 6.34
N LEU A 158 8.41 -10.59 5.06
CA LEU A 158 9.23 -11.57 4.37
C LEU A 158 10.26 -10.81 3.51
N LEU A 159 11.51 -10.85 3.94
CA LEU A 159 12.64 -10.29 3.20
C LEU A 159 13.63 -11.42 2.92
N TYR A 160 13.98 -11.58 1.66
CA TYR A 160 15.11 -12.45 1.30
C TYR A 160 16.41 -11.64 1.43
N THR A 161 17.43 -12.24 2.03
CA THR A 161 18.71 -11.58 2.30
C THR A 161 19.45 -11.07 1.06
N SER A 162 19.10 -11.58 -0.13
CA SER A 162 19.63 -11.11 -1.41
C SER A 162 19.03 -9.78 -1.86
N ASP A 163 17.97 -9.28 -1.20
CA ASP A 163 17.25 -8.07 -1.57
C ASP A 163 17.56 -6.88 -0.65
N ALA A 164 18.44 -7.09 0.31
CA ALA A 164 18.82 -6.10 1.34
C ALA A 164 20.09 -5.30 0.97
N ALA A 165 20.50 -5.32 -0.30
CA ALA A 165 21.66 -4.56 -0.79
C ALA A 165 21.24 -3.37 -1.64
#